data_833dafdddde0abcead57ac2d100c74c6
#
_entry.id   833dafdddde0abcead57ac2d100c74c6
#
_cell.length_a   1.000
_cell.length_b   1.000
_cell.length_c   1.000
_cell.angle_alpha   90.00
_cell.angle_beta   90.00
_cell.angle_gamma   90.00
#
_symmetry.space_group_name_H-M   'P 1'
#
loop_
_entity.id
_entity.type
_entity.pdbx_description
1 polymer ?
#
loop_
_entity_poly.entity_id
_entity_poly.type
_entity_poly.pdbx_seq_one_letter_code
_entity_poly.pdbx_strand_id
1 'polypeptide(L)'
;MNTPDRTPGTAPEVVPVDFADVMDDWLNGASISQVSVPIYGKQHLVGRYQALIRERELVAETLKIDGALGSPELDKIDDEIEVLYAEWTASKSTWYLRGLGDEERNALQAETPPIPDPEPLPKGANPGQVEWHESVVADVAKQREAAREDENLRMIAKALVKIEFADGRIVESVTVDHLRRLHKQLGDVQLSKLAQGVAAATTGDPELPAPFLLRTSQTDQT
;
A
#
# COMPACT_ATOMS: atom_id res chain seq x y z
N MET A 1 50.01 41.43 32.78
CA MET A 1 49.50 40.26 32.04
C MET A 1 48.75 39.39 33.03
N ASN A 2 47.42 39.55 33.09
CA ASN A 2 46.56 38.74 33.97
C ASN A 2 45.97 37.59 33.16
N THR A 3 46.35 36.37 33.50
CA THR A 3 45.75 35.13 32.96
C THR A 3 44.41 34.91 33.67
N PRO A 4 43.27 34.73 32.96
CA PRO A 4 42.02 34.44 33.61
C PRO A 4 42.02 32.96 34.07
N ASP A 5 41.76 32.81 35.35
CA ASP A 5 41.57 31.56 36.06
C ASP A 5 40.35 30.83 35.46
N ARG A 6 40.61 29.72 34.76
CA ARG A 6 39.55 28.83 34.21
C ARG A 6 39.12 27.86 35.31
N THR A 7 38.03 28.18 35.97
CA THR A 7 37.35 27.24 36.86
C THR A 7 36.94 25.99 36.02
N PRO A 8 37.32 24.78 36.43
CA PRO A 8 36.87 23.59 35.72
C PRO A 8 35.35 23.45 35.87
N GLY A 9 34.65 23.47 34.74
CA GLY A 9 33.21 23.25 34.72
C GLY A 9 32.88 21.87 35.33
N THR A 10 32.06 21.88 36.37
CA THR A 10 31.51 20.67 36.97
C THR A 10 30.84 19.83 35.89
N ALA A 11 31.32 18.61 35.67
CA ALA A 11 30.65 17.65 34.77
C ALA A 11 29.19 17.48 35.24
N PRO A 12 28.23 17.39 34.32
CA PRO A 12 26.84 17.18 34.70
C PRO A 12 26.72 15.87 35.52
N GLU A 13 26.14 16.01 36.71
CA GLU A 13 25.85 14.90 37.61
C GLU A 13 24.88 13.94 36.88
N VAL A 14 25.36 12.76 36.51
CA VAL A 14 24.53 11.70 35.93
C VAL A 14 23.68 11.11 37.06
N VAL A 15 22.43 11.60 37.13
CA VAL A 15 21.44 10.99 38.05
C VAL A 15 21.15 9.58 37.53
N PRO A 16 21.35 8.53 38.33
CA PRO A 16 20.98 7.18 37.92
C PRO A 16 19.47 7.10 37.78
N VAL A 17 19.01 6.96 36.54
CA VAL A 17 17.58 6.78 36.20
C VAL A 17 17.31 5.27 36.26
N ASP A 18 16.21 4.85 36.87
CA ASP A 18 15.81 3.43 36.87
C ASP A 18 15.50 3.02 35.42
N PHE A 19 16.09 1.89 34.99
CA PHE A 19 15.88 1.36 33.65
C PHE A 19 14.38 1.09 33.36
N ALA A 20 13.63 0.64 34.37
CA ALA A 20 12.20 0.38 34.25
C ALA A 20 11.43 1.68 33.92
N ASP A 21 11.71 2.77 34.63
CA ASP A 21 11.05 4.06 34.38
C ASP A 21 11.34 4.59 32.96
N VAL A 22 12.59 4.46 32.50
CA VAL A 22 12.97 4.89 31.14
C VAL A 22 12.28 4.03 30.06
N MET A 23 12.20 2.72 30.28
CA MET A 23 11.52 1.81 29.36
C MET A 23 10.00 2.06 29.31
N ASP A 24 9.39 2.30 30.47
CA ASP A 24 7.96 2.60 30.54
C ASP A 24 7.62 3.91 29.84
N ASP A 25 8.42 4.96 30.04
CA ASP A 25 8.24 6.23 29.32
C ASP A 25 8.43 6.06 27.80
N TRP A 26 9.43 5.28 27.37
CA TRP A 26 9.66 5.00 25.97
C TRP A 26 8.53 4.17 25.35
N LEU A 27 8.06 3.14 26.04
CA LEU A 27 6.95 2.29 25.58
C LEU A 27 5.62 3.06 25.52
N ASN A 28 5.36 3.99 26.44
CA ASN A 28 4.19 4.86 26.40
C ASN A 28 4.17 5.80 25.17
N GLY A 29 5.34 6.15 24.64
CA GLY A 29 5.51 6.92 23.40
C GLY A 29 5.60 6.07 22.14
N ALA A 30 5.81 4.77 22.28
CA ALA A 30 5.97 3.87 21.14
C ALA A 30 4.62 3.61 20.44
N SER A 31 4.63 3.61 19.12
CA SER A 31 3.47 3.28 18.30
C SER A 31 3.83 2.28 17.21
N ILE A 32 2.86 1.44 16.85
CA ILE A 32 3.02 0.53 15.72
C ILE A 32 3.15 1.36 14.43
N SER A 33 4.09 0.97 13.57
CA SER A 33 4.31 1.61 12.26
C SER A 33 3.01 1.69 11.45
N GLN A 34 2.81 2.82 10.76
CA GLN A 34 1.68 3.06 9.88
C GLN A 34 2.16 3.44 8.48
N VAL A 35 1.43 2.97 7.47
CA VAL A 35 1.69 3.26 6.06
C VAL A 35 0.43 3.81 5.42
N SER A 36 0.57 4.79 4.53
CA SER A 36 -0.52 5.31 3.73
C SER A 36 -0.49 4.73 2.32
N VAL A 37 -1.62 4.19 1.87
CA VAL A 37 -1.76 3.56 0.54
C VAL A 37 -2.83 4.30 -0.27
N PRO A 38 -2.47 4.91 -1.41
CA PRO A 38 -3.45 5.56 -2.28
C PRO A 38 -4.17 4.52 -3.15
N ILE A 39 -5.50 4.57 -3.12
CA ILE A 39 -6.40 3.75 -3.94
C ILE A 39 -7.27 4.67 -4.80
N TYR A 40 -7.41 4.35 -6.07
CA TYR A 40 -8.20 5.14 -7.01
C TYR A 40 -9.42 4.34 -7.47
N GLY A 41 -10.61 4.91 -7.32
CA GLY A 41 -11.87 4.23 -7.62
C GLY A 41 -12.17 4.11 -9.12
N LYS A 42 -11.71 5.06 -9.95
CA LYS A 42 -12.04 5.14 -11.38
C LYS A 42 -10.94 4.58 -12.27
N GLN A 43 -10.60 3.30 -12.07
CA GLN A 43 -9.52 2.63 -12.83
C GLN A 43 -9.79 2.56 -14.35
N HIS A 44 -11.06 2.52 -14.76
CA HIS A 44 -11.45 2.49 -16.18
C HIS A 44 -10.98 3.74 -16.97
N LEU A 45 -10.75 4.87 -16.30
CA LEU A 45 -10.27 6.09 -16.95
C LEU A 45 -8.82 5.98 -17.41
N VAL A 46 -8.01 5.11 -16.79
CA VAL A 46 -6.57 4.97 -17.11
C VAL A 46 -6.34 4.59 -18.58
N GLY A 47 -7.15 3.69 -19.12
CA GLY A 47 -7.06 3.27 -20.53
C GLY A 47 -7.34 4.43 -21.49
N ARG A 48 -8.39 5.24 -21.21
CA ARG A 48 -8.73 6.42 -22.05
C ARG A 48 -7.65 7.49 -21.94
N TYR A 49 -7.16 7.76 -20.71
CA TYR A 49 -6.06 8.70 -20.47
C TYR A 49 -4.81 8.32 -21.29
N GLN A 50 -4.39 7.05 -21.23
CA GLN A 50 -3.25 6.56 -22.01
C GLN A 50 -3.46 6.62 -23.53
N ALA A 51 -4.69 6.43 -23.99
CA ALA A 51 -5.02 6.58 -25.41
C ALA A 51 -4.87 8.04 -25.86
N LEU A 52 -5.38 8.99 -25.07
CA LEU A 52 -5.24 10.42 -25.37
C LEU A 52 -3.80 10.90 -25.33
N ILE A 53 -2.97 10.42 -24.39
CA ILE A 53 -1.54 10.74 -24.39
C ILE A 53 -0.86 10.32 -25.69
N ARG A 54 -1.14 9.11 -26.19
CA ARG A 54 -0.59 8.64 -27.46
C ARG A 54 -1.12 9.44 -28.66
N GLU A 55 -2.41 9.78 -28.67
CA GLU A 55 -3.03 10.61 -29.69
C GLU A 55 -2.39 12.01 -29.74
N ARG A 56 -2.20 12.62 -28.56
CA ARG A 56 -1.49 13.89 -28.38
C ARG A 56 -0.08 13.86 -28.96
N GLU A 57 0.69 12.80 -28.68
CA GLU A 57 2.05 12.62 -29.18
C GLU A 57 2.07 12.55 -30.72
N LEU A 58 1.14 11.81 -31.35
CA LEU A 58 1.03 11.69 -32.79
C LEU A 58 0.68 13.03 -33.46
N VAL A 59 -0.29 13.77 -32.90
CA VAL A 59 -0.67 15.09 -33.40
C VAL A 59 0.50 16.09 -33.26
N ALA A 60 1.17 16.10 -32.10
CA ALA A 60 2.31 16.97 -31.86
C ALA A 60 3.50 16.67 -32.81
N GLU A 61 3.74 15.40 -33.14
CA GLU A 61 4.77 15.00 -34.11
C GLU A 61 4.42 15.47 -35.53
N THR A 62 3.17 15.33 -35.95
CA THR A 62 2.68 15.81 -37.25
C THR A 62 2.84 17.32 -37.38
N LEU A 63 2.47 18.08 -36.34
CA LEU A 63 2.62 19.54 -36.31
C LEU A 63 4.07 20.01 -36.42
N LYS A 64 5.01 19.28 -35.79
CA LYS A 64 6.46 19.58 -35.92
C LYS A 64 6.95 19.40 -37.34
N ILE A 65 6.47 18.40 -38.06
CA ILE A 65 6.82 18.14 -39.47
C ILE A 65 6.30 19.30 -40.34
N ASP A 66 5.10 19.78 -40.06
CA ASP A 66 4.44 20.88 -40.84
C ASP A 66 4.92 22.27 -40.42
N GLY A 67 5.79 22.38 -39.38
CA GLY A 67 6.32 23.64 -38.85
C GLY A 67 5.28 24.51 -38.12
N ALA A 68 4.16 23.92 -37.71
CA ALA A 68 3.11 24.61 -36.97
C ALA A 68 3.41 24.62 -35.46
N LEU A 69 3.12 25.75 -34.78
CA LEU A 69 3.38 25.92 -33.33
C LEU A 69 2.23 25.51 -32.40
N GLY A 70 1.11 25.06 -32.96
CA GLY A 70 -0.07 24.60 -32.21
C GLY A 70 -1.23 24.30 -33.13
N SER A 71 -2.24 23.62 -32.64
CA SER A 71 -3.49 23.37 -33.34
C SER A 71 -4.67 23.30 -32.37
N PRO A 72 -5.88 23.69 -32.80
CA PRO A 72 -7.10 23.53 -31.99
C PRO A 72 -7.39 22.07 -31.62
N GLU A 73 -6.85 21.12 -32.38
CA GLU A 73 -6.97 19.70 -32.12
C GLU A 73 -6.12 19.29 -30.90
N LEU A 74 -4.89 19.82 -30.82
CA LEU A 74 -4.00 19.58 -29.67
C LEU A 74 -4.59 20.16 -28.38
N ASP A 75 -5.11 21.41 -28.46
CA ASP A 75 -5.76 22.07 -27.33
C ASP A 75 -6.96 21.24 -26.80
N LYS A 76 -7.75 20.70 -27.72
CA LYS A 76 -8.88 19.83 -27.37
C LYS A 76 -8.47 18.53 -26.66
N ILE A 77 -7.38 17.91 -27.10
CA ILE A 77 -6.84 16.69 -26.48
C ILE A 77 -6.31 17.03 -25.09
N ASP A 78 -5.61 18.17 -24.93
CA ASP A 78 -5.08 18.62 -23.66
C ASP A 78 -6.20 18.91 -22.66
N ASP A 79 -7.27 19.58 -23.06
CA ASP A 79 -8.46 19.83 -22.25
C ASP A 79 -9.11 18.50 -21.79
N GLU A 80 -9.25 17.50 -22.67
CA GLU A 80 -9.81 16.20 -22.32
C GLU A 80 -8.91 15.42 -21.35
N ILE A 81 -7.59 15.50 -21.52
CA ILE A 81 -6.61 14.92 -20.60
C ILE A 81 -6.75 15.53 -19.20
N GLU A 82 -6.87 16.87 -19.11
CA GLU A 82 -7.03 17.57 -17.83
C GLU A 82 -8.31 17.15 -17.11
N VAL A 83 -9.43 17.08 -17.83
CA VAL A 83 -10.71 16.64 -17.28
C VAL A 83 -10.63 15.21 -16.74
N LEU A 84 -10.07 14.27 -17.53
CA LEU A 84 -9.91 12.88 -17.09
C LEU A 84 -8.96 12.75 -15.91
N TYR A 85 -7.86 13.50 -15.88
CA TYR A 85 -6.92 13.51 -14.78
C TYR A 85 -7.55 14.05 -13.49
N ALA A 86 -8.30 15.13 -13.58
CA ALA A 86 -9.04 15.70 -12.46
C ALA A 86 -10.08 14.70 -11.91
N GLU A 87 -10.83 14.04 -12.79
CA GLU A 87 -11.82 13.03 -12.42
C GLU A 87 -11.19 11.79 -11.77
N TRP A 88 -10.06 11.32 -12.31
CA TRP A 88 -9.29 10.22 -11.72
C TRP A 88 -8.73 10.59 -10.34
N THR A 89 -8.15 11.77 -10.21
CA THR A 89 -7.61 12.28 -8.95
C THR A 89 -8.71 12.47 -7.89
N ALA A 90 -9.88 12.98 -8.29
CA ALA A 90 -11.03 13.10 -7.40
C ALA A 90 -11.56 11.74 -6.89
N SER A 91 -11.23 10.64 -7.58
CA SER A 91 -11.60 9.29 -7.15
C SER A 91 -10.61 8.67 -6.14
N LYS A 92 -9.57 9.42 -5.74
CA LYS A 92 -8.54 8.96 -4.79
C LYS A 92 -9.13 8.80 -3.41
N SER A 93 -8.77 7.70 -2.76
CA SER A 93 -8.86 7.52 -1.30
C SER A 93 -7.49 7.14 -0.76
N THR A 94 -7.14 7.64 0.43
CA THR A 94 -5.89 7.30 1.11
C THR A 94 -6.23 6.40 2.30
N TRP A 95 -5.69 5.20 2.28
CA TRP A 95 -5.90 4.18 3.30
C TRP A 95 -4.71 4.19 4.26
N TYR A 96 -4.96 4.43 5.52
CA TYR A 96 -3.95 4.38 6.58
C TYR A 96 -4.02 3.02 7.23
N LEU A 97 -2.95 2.24 7.09
CA LEU A 97 -2.83 0.87 7.57
C LEU A 97 -1.74 0.81 8.62
N ARG A 98 -1.99 0.12 9.73
CA ARG A 98 -1.00 -0.16 10.77
C ARG A 98 -0.43 -1.56 10.62
N GLY A 99 0.74 -1.78 11.19
CA GLY A 99 1.27 -3.13 11.38
C GLY A 99 0.36 -3.97 12.28
N LEU A 100 0.45 -5.30 12.13
CA LEU A 100 -0.22 -6.26 13.00
C LEU A 100 0.81 -6.96 13.88
N GLY A 101 0.57 -7.00 15.19
CA GLY A 101 1.37 -7.76 16.13
C GLY A 101 1.23 -9.28 15.93
N ASP A 102 2.17 -10.04 16.51
CA ASP A 102 2.17 -11.50 16.39
C ASP A 102 0.90 -12.14 16.92
N GLU A 103 0.38 -11.65 18.05
CA GLU A 103 -0.87 -12.16 18.64
C GLU A 103 -2.06 -11.93 17.70
N GLU A 104 -2.17 -10.77 17.06
CA GLU A 104 -3.24 -10.46 16.14
C GLU A 104 -3.16 -11.33 14.88
N ARG A 105 -1.95 -11.54 14.35
CA ARG A 105 -1.73 -12.42 13.18
C ARG A 105 -2.06 -13.87 13.51
N ASN A 106 -1.61 -14.37 14.65
CA ASN A 106 -1.91 -15.73 15.11
C ASN A 106 -3.41 -15.94 15.34
N ALA A 107 -4.11 -14.94 15.89
CA ALA A 107 -5.56 -15.01 16.04
C ALA A 107 -6.29 -15.08 14.69
N LEU A 108 -5.90 -14.28 13.70
CA LEU A 108 -6.46 -14.32 12.34
C LEU A 108 -6.19 -15.68 11.66
N GLN A 109 -5.00 -16.23 11.82
CA GLN A 109 -4.63 -17.53 11.27
C GLN A 109 -5.44 -18.66 11.93
N ALA A 110 -5.71 -18.59 13.23
CA ALA A 110 -6.52 -19.57 13.94
C ALA A 110 -7.99 -19.59 13.48
N GLU A 111 -8.50 -18.48 12.96
CA GLU A 111 -9.84 -18.40 12.37
C GLU A 111 -9.95 -19.10 11.00
N THR A 112 -8.80 -19.40 10.36
CA THR A 112 -8.74 -20.06 9.05
C THR A 112 -8.10 -21.45 9.22
N PRO A 113 -8.89 -22.51 9.47
CA PRO A 113 -8.33 -23.84 9.67
C PRO A 113 -7.57 -24.30 8.42
N PRO A 114 -6.44 -25.01 8.60
CA PRO A 114 -5.66 -25.48 7.48
C PRO A 114 -6.46 -26.47 6.64
N ILE A 115 -6.45 -26.28 5.33
CA ILE A 115 -7.05 -27.20 4.37
C ILE A 115 -6.07 -28.36 4.15
N PRO A 116 -6.44 -29.61 4.48
CA PRO A 116 -5.55 -30.76 4.40
C PRO A 116 -5.08 -31.00 2.95
N ASP A 117 -3.93 -31.64 2.82
CA ASP A 117 -3.48 -32.13 1.52
C ASP A 117 -4.35 -33.30 1.06
N PRO A 118 -4.58 -33.42 -0.26
CA PRO A 118 -5.25 -34.60 -0.82
C PRO A 118 -4.44 -35.85 -0.52
N GLU A 119 -5.14 -36.97 -0.32
CA GLU A 119 -4.46 -38.26 -0.16
C GLU A 119 -3.58 -38.56 -1.38
N PRO A 120 -2.37 -39.09 -1.18
CA PRO A 120 -1.48 -39.38 -2.30
C PRO A 120 -2.09 -40.50 -3.20
N LEU A 121 -1.87 -40.36 -4.50
CA LEU A 121 -2.32 -41.31 -5.47
C LEU A 121 -1.71 -42.72 -5.20
N PRO A 122 -2.50 -43.80 -5.12
CA PRO A 122 -1.97 -45.14 -4.86
C PRO A 122 -1.08 -45.62 -6.02
N LYS A 123 -0.04 -46.39 -5.68
CA LYS A 123 0.84 -46.98 -6.71
C LYS A 123 0.04 -47.94 -7.62
N GLY A 124 0.09 -47.70 -8.92
CA GLY A 124 -0.65 -48.49 -9.91
C GLY A 124 -2.10 -48.04 -10.14
N ALA A 125 -2.43 -46.78 -9.78
CA ALA A 125 -3.73 -46.20 -10.06
C ALA A 125 -4.09 -46.29 -11.54
N ASN A 126 -5.36 -46.60 -11.79
CA ASN A 126 -5.90 -46.62 -13.16
C ASN A 126 -6.17 -45.20 -13.67
N PRO A 127 -6.34 -45.00 -15.00
CA PRO A 127 -6.54 -43.66 -15.56
C PRO A 127 -7.69 -42.85 -14.92
N GLY A 128 -8.80 -43.49 -14.58
CA GLY A 128 -9.93 -42.84 -13.92
C GLY A 128 -9.63 -42.38 -12.49
N GLN A 129 -8.77 -43.10 -11.76
CA GLN A 129 -8.30 -42.69 -10.44
C GLN A 129 -7.34 -41.51 -10.54
N VAL A 130 -6.52 -41.44 -11.58
CA VAL A 130 -5.62 -40.32 -11.85
C VAL A 130 -6.43 -39.05 -12.12
N GLU A 131 -7.40 -39.14 -13.05
CA GLU A 131 -8.26 -37.99 -13.40
C GLU A 131 -9.06 -37.48 -12.19
N TRP A 132 -9.62 -38.39 -11.40
CA TRP A 132 -10.31 -38.03 -10.17
C TRP A 132 -9.37 -37.32 -9.17
N HIS A 133 -8.18 -37.87 -8.96
CA HIS A 133 -7.18 -37.27 -8.05
C HIS A 133 -6.74 -35.87 -8.52
N GLU A 134 -6.52 -35.70 -9.82
CA GLU A 134 -6.19 -34.37 -10.39
C GLU A 134 -7.33 -33.37 -10.14
N SER A 135 -8.58 -33.79 -10.27
CA SER A 135 -9.75 -32.97 -9.93
C SER A 135 -9.75 -32.58 -8.45
N VAL A 136 -9.50 -33.52 -7.54
CA VAL A 136 -9.41 -33.22 -6.10
C VAL A 136 -8.29 -32.28 -5.78
N VAL A 137 -7.10 -32.44 -6.37
CA VAL A 137 -5.96 -31.54 -6.21
C VAL A 137 -6.31 -30.13 -6.67
N ALA A 138 -6.97 -29.99 -7.82
CA ALA A 138 -7.41 -28.71 -8.35
C ALA A 138 -8.44 -28.02 -7.43
N ASP A 139 -9.40 -28.78 -6.89
CA ASP A 139 -10.40 -28.27 -5.95
C ASP A 139 -9.76 -27.81 -4.63
N VAL A 140 -8.81 -28.57 -4.09
CA VAL A 140 -8.06 -28.18 -2.87
C VAL A 140 -7.23 -26.92 -3.12
N ALA A 141 -6.58 -26.81 -4.28
CA ALA A 141 -5.82 -25.60 -4.64
C ALA A 141 -6.74 -24.37 -4.69
N LYS A 142 -7.92 -24.49 -5.30
CA LYS A 142 -8.93 -23.43 -5.36
C LYS A 142 -9.45 -23.02 -3.97
N GLN A 143 -9.71 -24.02 -3.11
CA GLN A 143 -10.13 -23.76 -1.73
C GLN A 143 -9.04 -23.00 -0.94
N ARG A 144 -7.76 -23.37 -1.10
CA ARG A 144 -6.62 -22.69 -0.47
C ARG A 144 -6.45 -21.26 -0.98
N GLU A 145 -6.66 -21.03 -2.26
CA GLU A 145 -6.63 -19.69 -2.84
C GLU A 145 -7.74 -18.82 -2.24
N ALA A 146 -8.97 -19.32 -2.18
CA ALA A 146 -10.08 -18.61 -1.56
C ALA A 146 -9.87 -18.34 -0.06
N ALA A 147 -9.27 -19.30 0.67
CA ALA A 147 -8.93 -19.11 2.08
C ALA A 147 -7.86 -18.02 2.29
N ARG A 148 -6.83 -18.00 1.44
CA ARG A 148 -5.80 -16.93 1.47
C ARG A 148 -6.36 -15.56 1.14
N GLU A 149 -7.26 -15.49 0.16
CA GLU A 149 -7.95 -14.25 -0.17
C GLU A 149 -8.74 -13.73 1.04
N ASP A 150 -9.52 -14.59 1.68
CA ASP A 150 -10.31 -14.24 2.86
C ASP A 150 -9.43 -13.79 4.05
N GLU A 151 -8.31 -14.48 4.27
CA GLU A 151 -7.31 -14.10 5.28
C GLU A 151 -6.72 -12.71 4.99
N ASN A 152 -6.35 -12.41 3.73
CA ASN A 152 -5.87 -11.10 3.33
C ASN A 152 -6.91 -10.01 3.58
N LEU A 153 -8.18 -10.27 3.28
CA LEU A 153 -9.27 -9.32 3.53
C LEU A 153 -9.43 -9.03 5.03
N ARG A 154 -9.35 -10.08 5.88
CA ARG A 154 -9.40 -9.92 7.34
C ARG A 154 -8.20 -9.14 7.87
N MET A 155 -6.99 -9.42 7.37
CA MET A 155 -5.79 -8.66 7.72
C MET A 155 -5.93 -7.18 7.39
N ILE A 156 -6.40 -6.85 6.19
CA ILE A 156 -6.61 -5.46 5.77
C ILE A 156 -7.67 -4.79 6.67
N ALA A 157 -8.79 -5.46 6.93
CA ALA A 157 -9.83 -4.92 7.81
C ALA A 157 -9.31 -4.65 9.23
N LYS A 158 -8.49 -5.54 9.78
CA LYS A 158 -7.91 -5.42 11.12
C LYS A 158 -6.81 -4.36 11.20
N ALA A 159 -6.03 -4.20 10.14
CA ALA A 159 -4.95 -3.23 10.06
C ALA A 159 -5.42 -1.81 9.76
N LEU A 160 -6.66 -1.63 9.31
CA LEU A 160 -7.18 -0.31 8.94
C LEU A 160 -7.25 0.61 10.16
N VAL A 161 -6.66 1.81 10.01
CA VAL A 161 -6.79 2.92 10.96
C VAL A 161 -7.88 3.88 10.49
N LYS A 162 -7.79 4.32 9.24
CA LYS A 162 -8.79 5.19 8.61
C LYS A 162 -8.64 5.19 7.09
N ILE A 163 -9.69 5.66 6.41
CA ILE A 163 -9.69 5.97 4.98
C ILE A 163 -10.06 7.44 4.84
N GLU A 164 -9.26 8.21 4.13
CA GLU A 164 -9.55 9.59 3.76
C GLU A 164 -9.89 9.66 2.27
N PHE A 165 -11.06 10.19 1.93
CA PHE A 165 -11.47 10.42 0.56
C PHE A 165 -11.07 11.81 0.09
N ALA A 166 -10.96 12.01 -1.23
CA ALA A 166 -10.59 13.28 -1.82
C ALA A 166 -11.54 14.44 -1.46
N ASP A 167 -12.79 14.15 -1.12
CA ASP A 167 -13.80 15.11 -0.68
C ASP A 167 -13.76 15.42 0.82
N GLY A 168 -12.78 14.89 1.56
CA GLY A 168 -12.58 15.11 2.99
C GLY A 168 -13.38 14.18 3.91
N ARG A 169 -14.20 13.26 3.37
CA ARG A 169 -14.87 12.25 4.20
C ARG A 169 -13.85 11.28 4.78
N ILE A 170 -14.08 10.86 6.03
CA ILE A 170 -13.23 9.90 6.75
C ILE A 170 -14.09 8.70 7.15
N VAL A 171 -13.53 7.49 6.99
CA VAL A 171 -14.09 6.22 7.44
C VAL A 171 -13.05 5.51 8.29
N GLU A 172 -13.40 5.12 9.52
CA GLU A 172 -12.45 4.53 10.48
C GLU A 172 -12.53 3.01 10.55
N SER A 173 -13.48 2.38 9.87
CA SER A 173 -13.62 0.93 9.86
C SER A 173 -14.21 0.43 8.56
N VAL A 174 -13.79 -0.76 8.15
CA VAL A 174 -14.38 -1.52 7.04
C VAL A 174 -14.64 -2.95 7.46
N THR A 175 -15.69 -3.53 6.91
CA THR A 175 -15.96 -4.96 7.07
C THR A 175 -15.30 -5.76 5.94
N VAL A 176 -15.11 -7.05 6.14
CA VAL A 176 -14.65 -7.97 5.10
C VAL A 176 -15.56 -7.93 3.87
N ASP A 177 -16.88 -7.78 4.06
CA ASP A 177 -17.83 -7.68 2.95
C ASP A 177 -17.69 -6.37 2.15
N HIS A 178 -17.29 -5.29 2.80
CA HIS A 178 -16.92 -4.05 2.08
C HIS A 178 -15.68 -4.27 1.22
N LEU A 179 -14.67 -4.97 1.75
CA LEU A 179 -13.44 -5.30 1.02
C LEU A 179 -13.69 -6.28 -0.14
N ARG A 180 -14.57 -7.28 0.04
CA ARG A 180 -14.99 -8.16 -1.07
C ARG A 180 -15.67 -7.39 -2.19
N ARG A 181 -16.53 -6.42 -1.87
CA ARG A 181 -17.14 -5.54 -2.88
C ARG A 181 -16.10 -4.65 -3.56
N LEU A 182 -15.16 -4.09 -2.79
CA LEU A 182 -14.05 -3.31 -3.32
C LEU A 182 -13.22 -4.17 -4.31
N HIS A 183 -12.84 -5.40 -3.90
CA HIS A 183 -12.11 -6.34 -4.74
C HIS A 183 -12.84 -6.63 -6.05
N LYS A 184 -14.13 -6.93 -5.99
CA LYS A 184 -14.96 -7.18 -7.18
C LYS A 184 -15.02 -5.99 -8.15
N GLN A 185 -14.95 -4.75 -7.63
CA GLN A 185 -15.06 -3.54 -8.44
C GLN A 185 -13.71 -3.04 -8.96
N LEU A 186 -12.66 -3.13 -8.16
CA LEU A 186 -11.35 -2.54 -8.46
C LEU A 186 -10.30 -3.58 -8.87
N GLY A 187 -10.59 -4.88 -8.68
CA GLY A 187 -9.72 -6.00 -9.03
C GLY A 187 -8.54 -6.20 -8.07
N ASP A 188 -7.74 -7.22 -8.38
CA ASP A 188 -6.66 -7.75 -7.54
C ASP A 188 -5.55 -6.73 -7.27
N VAL A 189 -5.25 -5.87 -8.25
CA VAL A 189 -4.14 -4.90 -8.16
C VAL A 189 -4.32 -3.95 -6.98
N GLN A 190 -5.53 -3.43 -6.75
CA GLN A 190 -5.79 -2.49 -5.67
C GLN A 190 -5.81 -3.19 -4.31
N LEU A 191 -6.37 -4.40 -4.25
CA LEU A 191 -6.34 -5.22 -3.05
C LEU A 191 -4.90 -5.62 -2.68
N SER A 192 -4.09 -6.03 -3.65
CA SER A 192 -2.67 -6.35 -3.45
C SER A 192 -1.87 -5.18 -2.89
N LYS A 193 -2.16 -3.93 -3.33
CA LYS A 193 -1.53 -2.74 -2.75
C LYS A 193 -1.85 -2.57 -1.27
N LEU A 194 -3.10 -2.83 -0.87
CA LEU A 194 -3.49 -2.76 0.55
C LEU A 194 -2.80 -3.87 1.37
N ALA A 195 -2.76 -5.10 0.87
CA ALA A 195 -2.06 -6.21 1.52
C ALA A 195 -0.55 -5.92 1.67
N GLN A 196 0.09 -5.38 0.62
CA GLN A 196 1.48 -4.94 0.66
C GLN A 196 1.69 -3.80 1.67
N GLY A 197 0.73 -2.87 1.78
CA GLY A 197 0.75 -1.81 2.79
C GLY A 197 0.73 -2.37 4.22
N VAL A 198 -0.11 -3.36 4.50
CA VAL A 198 -0.12 -4.05 5.80
C VAL A 198 1.20 -4.75 6.06
N ALA A 199 1.74 -5.47 5.07
CA ALA A 199 3.03 -6.14 5.20
C ALA A 199 4.16 -5.13 5.46
N ALA A 200 4.22 -4.04 4.72
CA ALA A 200 5.21 -2.97 4.90
C ALA A 200 5.10 -2.33 6.30
N ALA A 201 3.89 -2.08 6.80
CA ALA A 201 3.70 -1.55 8.15
C ALA A 201 4.06 -2.56 9.25
N THR A 202 3.97 -3.88 8.97
CA THR A 202 4.26 -4.95 9.94
C THR A 202 5.75 -5.26 10.03
N THR A 203 6.45 -5.27 8.89
CA THR A 203 7.86 -5.73 8.80
C THR A 203 8.83 -4.65 8.36
N GLY A 204 8.31 -3.50 7.93
CA GLY A 204 9.14 -2.38 7.48
C GLY A 204 9.78 -1.64 8.64
N ASP A 205 11.04 -1.25 8.47
CA ASP A 205 11.71 -0.30 9.35
C ASP A 205 11.38 1.12 8.84
N PRO A 206 10.61 1.93 9.58
CA PRO A 206 10.23 3.27 9.13
C PRO A 206 11.40 4.24 9.27
N GLU A 207 12.29 4.26 8.30
CA GLU A 207 13.30 5.30 8.22
C GLU A 207 12.68 6.61 7.72
N LEU A 208 12.77 7.65 8.55
CA LEU A 208 12.40 9.00 8.14
C LEU A 208 13.60 9.65 7.43
N PRO A 209 13.44 10.12 6.18
CA PRO A 209 14.51 10.83 5.49
C PRO A 209 14.87 12.09 6.27
N ALA A 210 16.17 12.30 6.51
CA ALA A 210 16.63 13.48 7.24
C ALA A 210 16.20 14.76 6.49
N PRO A 211 15.62 15.77 7.20
CA PRO A 211 15.01 16.96 6.58
C PRO A 211 15.96 17.77 5.69
N PHE A 212 17.27 17.70 5.93
CA PHE A 212 18.27 18.41 5.13
C PHE A 212 18.50 17.78 3.74
N LEU A 213 18.23 16.48 3.57
CA LEU A 213 18.33 15.79 2.27
C LEU A 213 17.21 16.23 1.30
N LEU A 214 16.08 16.72 1.83
CA LEU A 214 14.98 17.25 1.03
C LEU A 214 15.25 18.65 0.47
N ARG A 215 16.18 19.42 1.08
CA ARG A 215 16.53 20.77 0.64
C ARG A 215 17.58 20.82 -0.47
N THR A 216 18.44 19.81 -0.58
CA THR A 216 19.52 19.80 -1.59
C THR A 216 19.04 19.42 -2.97
N SER A 217 17.89 18.74 -3.12
CA SER A 217 17.34 18.39 -4.43
C SER A 217 16.58 19.52 -5.13
N GLN A 218 16.36 20.69 -4.49
CA GLN A 218 15.68 21.84 -5.08
C GLN A 218 16.63 22.93 -5.62
N THR A 219 17.95 22.83 -5.37
CA THR A 219 18.90 23.91 -5.70
C THR A 219 19.68 23.68 -6.99
N ASP A 220 19.57 22.50 -7.65
CA ASP A 220 20.31 22.19 -8.88
C ASP A 220 19.48 22.32 -10.17
N GLN A 221 18.36 23.06 -10.15
CA GLN A 221 17.56 23.39 -11.34
C GLN A 221 17.45 24.91 -11.54
N THR A 222 18.60 25.57 -11.65
CA THR A 222 18.67 26.94 -12.18
C THR A 222 19.76 27.06 -13.23
#